data_1197111ce23f72b4a5c1cee759455c9a
#
_entry.id   1197111ce23f72b4a5c1cee759455c9a
#
_cell.length_a   1.000
_cell.length_b   1.000
_cell.length_c   1.000
_cell.angle_alpha   90.00
_cell.angle_beta   90.00
_cell.angle_gamma   90.00
#
_symmetry.space_group_name_H-M   'P 1'
#
loop_
_entity.id
_entity.type
_entity.pdbx_description
1 polymer ?
#
loop_
_entity_poly.entity_id
_entity_poly.type
_entity_poly.pdbx_seq_one_letter_code
_entity_poly.pdbx_strand_id
1 'polypeptide(L)'
;MGEKVEKAIDLLDELLFKADQHMLIISSIGNHFKRLYEIKTYLLKGKKLEFFMSKYRLPQFVCEKLMNQASKFSLKQLNQLIKVCVNTEIKLKSSTTDKQMEMELMLFKTFMIK
;
A
#
# COMPACT_ATOMS: atom_id res chain seq x y z
N MET A 1 -7.38 -11.51 -13.97
CA MET A 1 -7.46 -10.29 -13.14
C MET A 1 -8.55 -10.36 -12.10
N GLY A 2 -9.78 -10.75 -12.45
CA GLY A 2 -10.87 -10.89 -11.49
C GLY A 2 -10.57 -11.86 -10.35
N GLU A 3 -9.91 -12.96 -10.68
CA GLU A 3 -9.57 -13.98 -9.69
C GLU A 3 -8.63 -13.45 -8.60
N LYS A 4 -7.65 -12.64 -8.96
CA LYS A 4 -6.74 -12.04 -7.98
C LYS A 4 -7.46 -11.03 -7.09
N VAL A 5 -8.38 -10.27 -7.64
CA VAL A 5 -9.19 -9.31 -6.89
C VAL A 5 -10.09 -10.06 -5.91
N GLU A 6 -10.76 -11.12 -6.37
CA GLU A 6 -11.63 -11.92 -5.51
C GLU A 6 -10.87 -12.54 -4.34
N LYS A 7 -9.69 -13.11 -4.60
CA LYS A 7 -8.86 -13.68 -3.53
C LYS A 7 -8.41 -12.62 -2.53
N ALA A 8 -8.07 -11.43 -3.01
CA ALA A 8 -7.68 -10.33 -2.13
C ALA A 8 -8.84 -9.89 -1.26
N ILE A 9 -10.05 -9.79 -1.81
CA ILE A 9 -11.24 -9.42 -1.07
C ILE A 9 -11.59 -10.51 -0.05
N ASP A 10 -11.55 -11.78 -0.44
CA ASP A 10 -11.86 -12.90 0.45
C ASP A 10 -10.90 -12.92 1.64
N LEU A 11 -9.61 -12.73 1.38
CA LEU A 11 -8.61 -12.68 2.44
C LEU A 11 -8.85 -11.51 3.38
N LEU A 12 -9.17 -10.35 2.81
CA LEU A 12 -9.47 -9.16 3.60
C LEU A 12 -10.71 -9.37 4.47
N ASP A 13 -11.78 -9.94 3.91
CA ASP A 13 -13.00 -10.25 4.64
C ASP A 13 -12.72 -11.16 5.84
N GLU A 14 -11.89 -12.17 5.63
CA GLU A 14 -11.50 -13.09 6.68
C GLU A 14 -10.75 -12.38 7.81
N LEU A 15 -9.83 -11.47 7.45
CA LEU A 15 -9.08 -10.67 8.41
C LEU A 15 -9.97 -9.68 9.16
N LEU A 16 -10.89 -9.03 8.46
CA LEU A 16 -11.79 -8.04 9.04
C LEU A 16 -12.81 -8.66 9.99
N PHE A 17 -13.10 -9.93 9.83
CA PHE A 17 -14.01 -10.65 10.73
C PHE A 17 -13.46 -10.71 12.14
N LYS A 18 -12.14 -10.62 12.30
CA LYS A 18 -11.48 -10.58 13.60
C LYS A 18 -11.31 -9.14 14.06
N ALA A 19 -12.38 -8.52 14.43
CA ALA A 19 -12.53 -7.23 15.14
C ALA A 19 -11.36 -6.21 15.14
N ASP A 20 -11.67 -5.01 14.74
CA ASP A 20 -10.88 -3.77 14.96
C ASP A 20 -9.48 -3.71 14.36
N GLN A 21 -9.19 -4.54 13.36
CA GLN A 21 -7.90 -4.47 12.68
C GLN A 21 -7.92 -3.63 11.41
N HIS A 22 -9.06 -3.00 11.10
CA HIS A 22 -9.21 -2.18 9.89
C HIS A 22 -8.15 -1.10 9.82
N MET A 23 -7.99 -0.34 10.92
CA MET A 23 -7.02 0.75 10.97
C MET A 23 -5.59 0.25 10.85
N LEU A 24 -5.31 -0.88 11.49
CA LEU A 24 -3.97 -1.46 11.42
C LEU A 24 -3.63 -1.91 10.00
N ILE A 25 -4.58 -2.55 9.33
CA ILE A 25 -4.40 -3.02 7.95
C ILE A 25 -4.19 -1.85 7.00
N ILE A 26 -5.07 -0.84 7.06
CA ILE A 26 -4.97 0.30 6.16
C ILE A 26 -3.69 1.11 6.42
N SER A 27 -3.30 1.27 7.68
CA SER A 27 -2.06 1.96 8.03
C SER A 27 -0.84 1.23 7.48
N SER A 28 -0.84 -0.10 7.56
CA SER A 28 0.27 -0.92 7.02
C SER A 28 0.38 -0.78 5.51
N ILE A 29 -0.76 -0.83 4.81
CA ILE A 29 -0.80 -0.67 3.35
C ILE A 29 -0.33 0.73 2.96
N GLY A 30 -0.86 1.75 3.63
CA GLY A 30 -0.48 3.14 3.38
C GLY A 30 1.01 3.40 3.61
N ASN A 31 1.55 2.85 4.68
CA ASN A 31 2.98 2.98 5.00
C ASN A 31 3.84 2.29 3.96
N HIS A 32 3.39 1.16 3.42
CA HIS A 32 4.10 0.47 2.35
C HIS A 32 4.19 1.36 1.10
N PHE A 33 3.08 1.98 0.69
CA PHE A 33 3.08 2.87 -0.47
C PHE A 33 3.93 4.12 -0.22
N LYS A 34 3.93 4.66 0.99
CA LYS A 34 4.79 5.79 1.34
C LYS A 34 6.26 5.41 1.23
N ARG A 35 6.62 4.21 1.67
CA ARG A 35 7.99 3.71 1.52
C ARG A 35 8.37 3.56 0.06
N LEU A 36 7.48 3.01 -0.77
CA LEU A 36 7.73 2.89 -2.20
C LEU A 36 7.90 4.26 -2.87
N TYR A 37 7.10 5.24 -2.45
CA TYR A 37 7.23 6.61 -2.95
C TYR A 37 8.62 7.18 -2.62
N GLU A 38 9.06 7.01 -1.39
CA GLU A 38 10.38 7.46 -0.96
C GLU A 38 11.49 6.78 -1.75
N ILE A 39 11.40 5.46 -1.90
CA ILE A 39 12.37 4.69 -2.67
C ILE A 39 12.40 5.16 -4.13
N LYS A 40 11.23 5.36 -4.73
CA LYS A 40 11.14 5.85 -6.11
C LYS A 40 11.82 7.20 -6.25
N THR A 41 11.62 8.10 -5.30
CA THR A 41 12.26 9.41 -5.30
C THR A 41 13.78 9.28 -5.31
N TYR A 42 14.34 8.40 -4.47
CA TYR A 42 15.79 8.17 -4.44
C TYR A 42 16.30 7.48 -5.70
N LEU A 43 15.52 6.54 -6.26
CA LEU A 43 15.87 5.90 -7.53
C LEU A 43 16.00 6.92 -8.65
N LEU A 44 15.10 7.89 -8.70
CA LEU A 44 15.15 8.96 -9.70
C LEU A 44 16.34 9.87 -9.50
N LYS A 45 16.89 9.93 -8.29
CA LYS A 45 18.13 10.67 -7.98
C LYS A 45 19.38 9.85 -8.23
N GLY A 46 19.24 8.63 -8.74
CA GLY A 46 20.38 7.77 -9.05
C GLY A 46 20.94 6.96 -7.90
N LYS A 47 20.23 6.89 -6.78
CA LYS A 47 20.65 6.07 -5.64
C LYS A 47 20.58 4.59 -5.98
N LYS A 48 21.52 3.81 -5.44
CA LYS A 48 21.68 2.40 -5.76
C LYS A 48 21.45 1.53 -4.53
N LEU A 49 21.56 0.23 -4.72
CA LEU A 49 21.25 -0.79 -3.72
C LEU A 49 21.94 -0.53 -2.37
N GLU A 50 23.22 -0.21 -2.37
CA GLU A 50 23.96 0.00 -1.12
C GLU A 50 23.39 1.13 -0.29
N PHE A 51 22.91 2.18 -0.94
CA PHE A 51 22.25 3.30 -0.25
C PHE A 51 21.02 2.81 0.51
N PHE A 52 20.18 2.00 -0.14
CA PHE A 52 18.94 1.52 0.46
C PHE A 52 19.20 0.53 1.59
N MET A 53 20.17 -0.36 1.42
CA MET A 53 20.56 -1.30 2.47
C MET A 53 21.03 -0.58 3.72
N SER A 54 21.80 0.48 3.55
CA SER A 54 22.30 1.28 4.66
C SER A 54 21.19 2.10 5.31
N LYS A 55 20.35 2.75 4.49
CA LYS A 55 19.30 3.64 4.98
C LYS A 55 18.20 2.88 5.75
N TYR A 56 17.76 1.76 5.19
CA TYR A 56 16.64 1.01 5.75
C TYR A 56 17.08 -0.16 6.62
N ARG A 57 18.38 -0.46 6.63
CA ARG A 57 18.94 -1.58 7.39
C ARG A 57 18.25 -2.90 7.07
N LEU A 58 18.03 -3.15 5.79
CA LEU A 58 17.36 -4.34 5.29
C LEU A 58 18.35 -5.18 4.49
N PRO A 59 18.12 -6.52 4.45
CA PRO A 59 18.93 -7.41 3.63
C PRO A 59 18.86 -7.05 2.15
N GLN A 60 19.87 -7.45 1.40
CA GLN A 60 19.96 -7.16 -0.02
C GLN A 60 18.72 -7.58 -0.79
N PHE A 61 18.24 -8.81 -0.59
CA PHE A 61 17.10 -9.32 -1.36
C PHE A 61 15.81 -8.56 -1.07
N VAL A 62 15.63 -8.06 0.14
CA VAL A 62 14.47 -7.25 0.51
C VAL A 62 14.54 -5.89 -0.19
N CYS A 63 15.72 -5.26 -0.17
CA CYS A 63 15.91 -3.98 -0.86
C CYS A 63 15.70 -4.11 -2.36
N GLU A 64 16.22 -5.18 -2.97
CA GLU A 64 16.02 -5.42 -4.40
C GLU A 64 14.54 -5.57 -4.75
N LYS A 65 13.78 -6.27 -3.92
CA LYS A 65 12.35 -6.42 -4.08
C LYS A 65 11.64 -5.09 -4.02
N LEU A 66 11.94 -4.28 -3.01
CA LEU A 66 11.34 -2.97 -2.84
C LEU A 66 11.69 -2.02 -3.99
N MET A 67 12.94 -2.03 -4.43
CA MET A 67 13.37 -1.23 -5.58
C MET A 67 12.64 -1.64 -6.84
N ASN A 68 12.48 -2.93 -7.07
CA ASN A 68 11.75 -3.46 -8.22
C ASN A 68 10.28 -3.05 -8.18
N GLN A 69 9.64 -3.17 -7.03
CA GLN A 69 8.26 -2.74 -6.86
C GLN A 69 8.12 -1.23 -7.12
N ALA A 70 8.99 -0.43 -6.52
CA ALA A 70 8.95 1.02 -6.69
C ALA A 70 9.16 1.43 -8.14
N SER A 71 10.02 0.73 -8.87
CA SER A 71 10.31 1.05 -10.26
C SER A 71 9.12 0.84 -11.19
N LYS A 72 8.18 0.00 -10.79
CA LYS A 72 6.98 -0.29 -11.59
C LYS A 72 5.93 0.81 -11.54
N PHE A 73 6.05 1.73 -10.60
CA PHE A 73 5.09 2.81 -10.42
C PHE A 73 5.74 4.15 -10.72
N SER A 74 4.92 5.10 -11.23
CA SER A 74 5.35 6.49 -11.28
C SER A 74 5.09 7.15 -9.93
N LEU A 75 5.72 8.30 -9.69
CA LEU A 75 5.43 9.08 -8.48
C LEU A 75 3.95 9.47 -8.42
N LYS A 76 3.37 9.78 -9.58
CA LYS A 76 1.95 10.13 -9.67
C LYS A 76 1.06 8.98 -9.21
N GLN A 77 1.34 7.76 -9.69
CA GLN A 77 0.59 6.58 -9.29
C GLN A 77 0.71 6.31 -7.79
N LEU A 78 1.93 6.38 -7.26
CA LEU A 78 2.15 6.16 -5.82
C LEU A 78 1.45 7.23 -4.99
N ASN A 79 1.45 8.48 -5.44
CA ASN A 79 0.73 9.55 -4.76
C ASN A 79 -0.78 9.29 -4.73
N GLN A 80 -1.33 8.80 -5.84
CA GLN A 80 -2.75 8.44 -5.91
C GLN A 80 -3.08 7.29 -4.96
N LEU A 81 -2.22 6.27 -4.90
CA LEU A 81 -2.40 5.14 -3.99
C LEU A 81 -2.38 5.59 -2.53
N ILE A 82 -1.45 6.47 -2.19
CA ILE A 82 -1.35 7.02 -0.83
C ILE A 82 -2.61 7.81 -0.48
N LYS A 83 -3.11 8.63 -1.41
CA LYS A 83 -4.34 9.41 -1.18
C LYS A 83 -5.54 8.52 -0.96
N VAL A 84 -5.67 7.43 -1.71
CA VAL A 84 -6.76 6.47 -1.52
C VAL A 84 -6.69 5.89 -0.10
N CYS A 85 -5.50 5.52 0.35
CA CYS A 85 -5.32 4.98 1.70
C CYS A 85 -5.66 6.00 2.78
N VAL A 86 -5.19 7.25 2.62
CA VAL A 86 -5.48 8.32 3.59
C VAL A 86 -6.98 8.60 3.68
N ASN A 87 -7.65 8.69 2.52
CA ASN A 87 -9.09 8.94 2.47
C ASN A 87 -9.87 7.81 3.14
N THR A 88 -9.48 6.57 2.90
CA THR A 88 -10.10 5.41 3.53
C THR A 88 -9.90 5.46 5.05
N GLU A 89 -8.71 5.80 5.49
CA GLU A 89 -8.39 5.93 6.91
C GLU A 89 -9.28 6.96 7.59
N ILE A 90 -9.49 8.10 6.93
CA ILE A 90 -10.39 9.14 7.44
C ILE A 90 -11.82 8.62 7.57
N LYS A 91 -12.30 7.91 6.54
CA LYS A 91 -13.65 7.34 6.56
C LYS A 91 -13.82 6.27 7.64
N LEU A 92 -12.80 5.47 7.88
CA LEU A 92 -12.85 4.44 8.91
C LEU A 92 -12.98 4.99 10.32
N LYS A 93 -12.59 6.24 10.52
CA LYS A 93 -12.74 6.90 11.82
C LYS A 93 -14.15 7.37 12.07
N SER A 94 -15.01 7.39 11.06
CA SER A 94 -16.43 7.75 11.22
C SER A 94 -17.22 6.59 11.83
N SER A 95 -18.05 6.89 12.82
CA SER A 95 -18.88 5.89 13.50
C SER A 95 -20.04 5.39 12.63
N THR A 96 -20.38 6.13 11.58
CA THR A 96 -21.53 5.79 10.70
C THR A 96 -21.11 4.99 9.49
N THR A 97 -19.81 4.76 9.29
CA THR A 97 -19.29 4.10 8.10
C THR A 97 -19.29 2.59 8.26
N ASP A 98 -19.71 1.88 7.20
CA ASP A 98 -19.48 0.44 7.08
C ASP A 98 -18.02 0.22 6.76
N LYS A 99 -17.24 -0.19 7.77
CA LYS A 99 -15.80 -0.30 7.66
C LYS A 99 -15.36 -1.35 6.64
N GLN A 100 -16.07 -2.47 6.59
CA GLN A 100 -15.75 -3.53 5.62
C GLN A 100 -15.96 -3.04 4.19
N MET A 101 -17.08 -2.37 3.94
CA MET A 101 -17.35 -1.80 2.61
C MET A 101 -16.30 -0.79 2.20
N GLU A 102 -15.87 0.09 3.12
CA GLU A 102 -14.83 1.08 2.81
C GLU A 102 -13.50 0.42 2.46
N MET A 103 -13.13 -0.66 3.15
CA MET A 103 -11.90 -1.38 2.85
C MET A 103 -11.99 -2.07 1.48
N GLU A 104 -13.13 -2.64 1.14
CA GLU A 104 -13.35 -3.25 -0.17
C GLU A 104 -13.27 -2.20 -1.28
N LEU A 105 -13.90 -1.05 -1.08
CA LEU A 105 -13.84 0.06 -2.04
C LEU A 105 -12.40 0.54 -2.23
N MET A 106 -11.63 0.59 -1.15
CA MET A 106 -10.20 0.95 -1.24
C MET A 106 -9.44 -0.02 -2.13
N LEU A 107 -9.67 -1.32 -1.97
CA LEU A 107 -9.03 -2.31 -2.81
C LEU A 107 -9.38 -2.11 -4.28
N PHE A 108 -10.66 -1.88 -4.59
CA PHE A 108 -11.08 -1.61 -5.96
C PHE A 108 -10.37 -0.40 -6.54
N LYS A 109 -10.34 0.71 -5.79
CA LYS A 109 -9.67 1.92 -6.24
C LYS A 109 -8.18 1.68 -6.47
N THR A 110 -7.54 0.91 -5.59
CA THR A 110 -6.12 0.56 -5.72
C THR A 110 -5.85 -0.21 -7.01
N PHE A 111 -6.69 -1.18 -7.33
CA PHE A 111 -6.52 -1.97 -8.56
C PHE A 111 -6.85 -1.16 -9.83
N MET A 112 -7.62 -0.09 -9.72
CA MET A 112 -7.97 0.74 -10.87
C MET A 112 -6.91 1.80 -11.21
N ILE A 113 -6.00 2.08 -10.32
CA ILE A 113 -4.93 3.05 -10.55
C ILE A 113 -3.89 2.46 -11.51
N LYS A 114 -3.63 3.20 -12.59
CA LYS A 114 -2.66 2.79 -13.63
C LYS A 114 -1.60 3.85 -13.85
#